data_b6dfc84fa05082e615ba981f3a1a1014
#
_entry.id   b6dfc84fa05082e615ba981f3a1a1014
#
_cell.length_a   1.000
_cell.length_b   1.000
_cell.length_c   1.000
_cell.angle_alpha   90.00
_cell.angle_beta   90.00
_cell.angle_gamma   90.00
#
_symmetry.space_group_name_H-M   'P 1'
#
loop_
_entity.id
_entity.type
_entity.pdbx_description
1 polymer ?
#
loop_
_entity_poly.entity_id
_entity_poly.type
_entity_poly.pdbx_seq_one_letter_code
_entity_poly.pdbx_strand_id
1 'polypeptide(L)'
;MKEQNYLDHLVGVFGQPVAENPGVVIQDAAFRALGLERWRYLTLDVDKDKLGDAIRGLKALKMRGVNCTIPHKIAVMEYLDELSESARLIGAVNTIVNDNGRLYGDNTDGKGFMMSLQSNGVDVRGKRAVVFGAGGAARAICVEMALAGAADITIVCRPKGRALGEALVE
;
A
#
# COMPACT_ATOMS: atom_id res chain seq x y z
N MET A 1 25.88 18.40 27.41
CA MET A 1 26.13 17.34 26.42
C MET A 1 24.79 17.02 25.77
N LYS A 2 24.70 17.05 24.43
CA LYS A 2 23.49 16.54 23.77
C LYS A 2 23.45 15.03 24.02
N GLU A 3 22.33 14.52 24.59
CA GLU A 3 22.12 13.09 24.71
C GLU A 3 22.22 12.44 23.32
N GLN A 4 23.15 11.53 23.15
CA GLN A 4 23.42 10.87 21.89
C GLN A 4 22.41 9.73 21.75
N ASN A 5 21.41 9.88 20.87
CA ASN A 5 20.41 8.87 20.58
C ASN A 5 20.87 7.97 19.43
N TYR A 6 21.01 6.68 19.68
CA TYR A 6 21.47 5.67 18.71
C TYR A 6 20.31 4.85 18.09
N LEU A 7 19.04 5.14 18.43
CA LEU A 7 17.90 4.41 17.88
C LEU A 7 17.68 4.75 16.41
N ASP A 8 17.56 3.73 15.58
CA ASP A 8 17.15 3.89 14.19
C ASP A 8 15.62 3.93 14.07
N HIS A 9 15.12 4.62 13.05
CA HIS A 9 13.72 4.60 12.65
C HIS A 9 13.50 3.45 11.67
N LEU A 10 12.79 2.43 12.10
CA LEU A 10 12.55 1.23 11.31
C LEU A 10 11.25 1.37 10.51
N VAL A 11 11.34 1.10 9.23
CA VAL A 11 10.23 0.89 8.30
C VAL A 11 10.54 -0.33 7.42
N GLY A 12 9.62 -0.78 6.60
CA GLY A 12 9.91 -1.92 5.74
C GLY A 12 8.75 -2.35 4.87
N VAL A 13 8.82 -3.56 4.32
CA VAL A 13 7.75 -4.20 3.58
C VAL A 13 7.52 -5.62 4.11
N PHE A 14 6.24 -5.97 4.31
CA PHE A 14 5.77 -7.33 4.56
C PHE A 14 5.24 -7.94 3.27
N GLY A 15 5.69 -9.12 2.91
CA GLY A 15 5.23 -9.87 1.73
C GLY A 15 5.72 -11.30 1.72
N GLN A 16 5.22 -12.11 0.77
CA GLN A 16 5.68 -13.49 0.56
C GLN A 16 5.33 -13.96 -0.88
N PRO A 17 6.31 -14.31 -1.73
CA PRO A 17 7.73 -13.97 -1.56
C PRO A 17 8.00 -12.48 -1.71
N VAL A 18 9.01 -11.97 -1.05
CA VAL A 18 9.32 -10.53 -1.06
C VAL A 18 10.79 -10.22 -1.34
N ALA A 19 11.63 -11.25 -1.47
CA ALA A 19 13.08 -11.11 -1.62
C ALA A 19 13.51 -10.25 -2.83
N GLU A 20 12.75 -10.27 -3.92
CA GLU A 20 13.03 -9.50 -5.13
C GLU A 20 12.38 -8.12 -5.16
N ASN A 21 11.77 -7.67 -4.04
CA ASN A 21 11.10 -6.38 -3.99
C ASN A 21 12.14 -5.23 -3.99
N PRO A 22 12.13 -4.35 -5.01
CA PRO A 22 13.11 -3.27 -5.13
C PRO A 22 12.83 -2.07 -4.21
N GLY A 23 11.81 -2.15 -3.35
CA GLY A 23 11.39 -1.07 -2.46
C GLY A 23 12.53 -0.53 -1.59
N VAL A 24 13.42 -1.40 -1.09
CA VAL A 24 14.58 -0.99 -0.29
C VAL A 24 15.47 0.00 -1.05
N VAL A 25 15.72 -0.23 -2.34
CA VAL A 25 16.60 0.64 -3.16
C VAL A 25 15.97 2.03 -3.32
N ILE A 26 14.67 2.08 -3.57
CA ILE A 26 13.92 3.33 -3.75
C ILE A 26 13.87 4.12 -2.43
N GLN A 27 13.52 3.45 -1.34
CA GLN A 27 13.38 4.08 -0.03
C GLN A 27 14.73 4.58 0.52
N ASP A 28 15.79 3.80 0.39
CA ASP A 28 17.13 4.22 0.80
C ASP A 28 17.64 5.43 -0.01
N ALA A 29 17.32 5.49 -1.31
CA ALA A 29 17.63 6.65 -2.13
C ALA A 29 16.84 7.89 -1.67
N ALA A 30 15.55 7.72 -1.35
CA ALA A 30 14.70 8.79 -0.83
C ALA A 30 15.18 9.28 0.54
N PHE A 31 15.54 8.38 1.46
CA PHE A 31 16.07 8.75 2.78
C PHE A 31 17.35 9.56 2.65
N ARG A 32 18.27 9.15 1.78
CA ARG A 32 19.50 9.94 1.50
C ARG A 32 19.20 11.32 0.93
N ALA A 33 18.29 11.41 -0.03
CA ALA A 33 17.90 12.68 -0.65
C ALA A 33 17.25 13.66 0.34
N LEU A 34 16.57 13.13 1.37
CA LEU A 34 15.90 13.90 2.42
C LEU A 34 16.77 14.12 3.67
N GLY A 35 18.01 13.63 3.70
CA GLY A 35 18.90 13.72 4.88
C GLY A 35 18.42 12.90 6.08
N LEU A 36 17.66 11.84 5.85
CA LEU A 36 17.11 10.96 6.89
C LEU A 36 18.13 9.84 7.23
N GLU A 37 19.24 10.19 7.85
CA GLU A 37 20.39 9.29 8.04
C GLU A 37 20.11 8.04 8.90
N ARG A 38 19.12 8.13 9.81
CA ARG A 38 18.81 7.06 10.77
C ARG A 38 17.54 6.28 10.41
N TRP A 39 17.09 6.36 9.16
CA TRP A 39 15.98 5.56 8.67
C TRP A 39 16.51 4.29 8.01
N ARG A 40 15.86 3.16 8.29
CA ARG A 40 16.19 1.84 7.72
C ARG A 40 14.94 1.22 7.15
N TYR A 41 14.99 0.88 5.87
CA TYR A 41 13.93 0.13 5.20
C TYR A 41 14.30 -1.35 5.14
N LEU A 42 13.45 -2.22 5.67
CA LEU A 42 13.69 -3.65 5.78
C LEU A 42 12.76 -4.41 4.83
N THR A 43 13.32 -5.40 4.11
CA THR A 43 12.54 -6.37 3.35
C THR A 43 12.29 -7.57 4.25
N LEU A 44 11.04 -7.81 4.62
CA LEU A 44 10.64 -8.78 5.63
C LEU A 44 9.72 -9.83 5.01
N ASP A 45 10.24 -11.05 4.86
CA ASP A 45 9.45 -12.19 4.38
C ASP A 45 8.57 -12.69 5.53
N VAL A 46 7.26 -12.58 5.32
CA VAL A 46 6.24 -12.88 6.34
C VAL A 46 5.28 -13.90 5.78
N ASP A 47 5.26 -15.08 6.36
CA ASP A 47 4.30 -16.13 6.01
C ASP A 47 2.87 -15.66 6.25
N LYS A 48 1.94 -16.15 5.42
CA LYS A 48 0.54 -15.72 5.46
C LYS A 48 -0.09 -15.94 6.83
N ASP A 49 0.22 -17.05 7.50
CA ASP A 49 -0.27 -17.41 8.84
C ASP A 49 0.45 -16.67 9.98
N LYS A 50 1.53 -15.94 9.68
CA LYS A 50 2.34 -15.17 10.65
C LYS A 50 2.09 -13.66 10.60
N LEU A 51 1.14 -13.21 9.78
CA LEU A 51 0.87 -11.77 9.65
C LEU A 51 0.52 -11.11 10.99
N GLY A 52 -0.31 -11.75 11.83
CA GLY A 52 -0.66 -11.22 13.15
C GLY A 52 0.55 -11.10 14.09
N ASP A 53 1.49 -12.07 14.04
CA ASP A 53 2.75 -12.02 14.80
C ASP A 53 3.62 -10.85 14.30
N ALA A 54 3.71 -10.67 12.99
CA ALA A 54 4.47 -9.58 12.38
C ALA A 54 3.91 -8.21 12.78
N ILE A 55 2.59 -8.05 12.81
CA ILE A 55 1.93 -6.80 13.27
C ILE A 55 2.18 -6.55 14.77
N ARG A 56 2.15 -7.59 15.61
CA ARG A 56 2.57 -7.46 17.02
C ARG A 56 4.03 -7.04 17.13
N GLY A 57 4.90 -7.64 16.31
CA GLY A 57 6.32 -7.29 16.22
C GLY A 57 6.54 -5.84 15.79
N LEU A 58 5.78 -5.34 14.79
CA LEU A 58 5.82 -3.94 14.37
C LEU A 58 5.56 -2.99 15.54
N LYS A 59 4.52 -3.25 16.33
CA LYS A 59 4.21 -2.45 17.53
C LYS A 59 5.30 -2.58 18.61
N ALA A 60 5.76 -3.81 18.90
CA ALA A 60 6.75 -4.08 19.95
C ALA A 60 8.12 -3.46 19.63
N LEU A 61 8.56 -3.51 18.38
CA LEU A 61 9.81 -2.91 17.89
C LEU A 61 9.69 -1.40 17.64
N LYS A 62 8.51 -0.81 17.86
CA LYS A 62 8.23 0.61 17.61
C LYS A 62 8.60 1.02 16.18
N MET A 63 8.40 0.13 15.20
CA MET A 63 8.57 0.47 13.80
C MET A 63 7.63 1.61 13.44
N ARG A 64 8.08 2.55 12.61
CA ARG A 64 7.27 3.73 12.19
C ARG A 64 6.14 3.35 11.24
N GLY A 65 6.26 2.21 10.59
CA GLY A 65 5.27 1.67 9.69
C GLY A 65 5.87 0.65 8.75
N VAL A 66 5.02 0.06 7.92
CA VAL A 66 5.44 -0.88 6.87
C VAL A 66 4.55 -0.75 5.64
N ASN A 67 5.10 -1.09 4.49
CA ASN A 67 4.30 -1.41 3.33
C ASN A 67 3.81 -2.86 3.42
N CYS A 68 2.66 -3.14 2.83
CA CYS A 68 2.17 -4.49 2.61
C CYS A 68 2.10 -4.78 1.12
N THR A 69 2.64 -5.94 0.72
CA THR A 69 2.47 -6.46 -0.62
C THR A 69 1.76 -7.82 -0.59
N ILE A 70 1.71 -8.54 -1.70
CA ILE A 70 1.11 -9.88 -1.78
C ILE A 70 1.78 -10.79 -0.72
N PRO A 71 0.98 -11.58 0.05
CA PRO A 71 -0.48 -11.77 -0.01
C PRO A 71 -1.25 -10.94 1.04
N HIS A 72 -0.63 -9.95 1.68
CA HIS A 72 -1.09 -9.37 2.95
C HIS A 72 -2.06 -8.19 2.84
N LYS A 73 -2.16 -7.53 1.68
CA LYS A 73 -2.89 -6.27 1.50
C LYS A 73 -4.35 -6.28 2.00
N ILE A 74 -5.03 -7.41 1.89
CA ILE A 74 -6.42 -7.57 2.36
C ILE A 74 -6.45 -8.00 3.82
N ALA A 75 -5.75 -9.09 4.15
CA ALA A 75 -5.78 -9.68 5.48
C ALA A 75 -5.28 -8.73 6.58
N VAL A 76 -4.37 -7.80 6.26
CA VAL A 76 -3.81 -6.87 7.23
C VAL A 76 -4.83 -5.90 7.80
N MET A 77 -5.94 -5.65 7.08
CA MET A 77 -6.97 -4.70 7.50
C MET A 77 -7.60 -5.07 8.86
N GLU A 78 -7.68 -6.35 9.19
CA GLU A 78 -8.22 -6.86 10.46
C GLU A 78 -7.38 -6.46 11.69
N TYR A 79 -6.12 -6.08 11.48
CA TYR A 79 -5.17 -5.73 12.54
C TYR A 79 -5.00 -4.22 12.73
N LEU A 80 -5.72 -3.40 11.95
CA LEU A 80 -5.56 -1.96 11.93
C LEU A 80 -6.63 -1.25 12.74
N ASP A 81 -6.22 -0.21 13.44
CA ASP A 81 -7.12 0.58 14.31
C ASP A 81 -7.97 1.57 13.48
N GLU A 82 -7.46 1.99 12.31
CA GLU A 82 -8.14 2.95 11.43
C GLU A 82 -7.72 2.75 9.97
N LEU A 83 -8.62 3.05 9.06
CA LEU A 83 -8.40 2.99 7.61
C LEU A 83 -8.74 4.31 6.96
N SER A 84 -7.98 4.71 5.93
CA SER A 84 -8.37 5.81 5.05
C SER A 84 -9.67 5.48 4.30
N GLU A 85 -10.36 6.50 3.82
CA GLU A 85 -11.56 6.32 2.99
C GLU A 85 -11.25 5.51 1.73
N SER A 86 -10.17 5.83 1.02
CA SER A 86 -9.75 5.08 -0.16
C SER A 86 -9.41 3.63 0.15
N ALA A 87 -8.71 3.35 1.26
CA ALA A 87 -8.41 1.96 1.65
C ALA A 87 -9.67 1.15 1.95
N ARG A 88 -10.70 1.76 2.56
CA ARG A 88 -12.00 1.10 2.78
C ARG A 88 -12.71 0.78 1.46
N LEU A 89 -12.79 1.74 0.55
CA LEU A 89 -13.40 1.56 -0.77
C LEU A 89 -12.66 0.52 -1.61
N ILE A 90 -11.33 0.56 -1.59
CA ILE A 90 -10.48 -0.41 -2.30
C ILE A 90 -10.58 -1.80 -1.68
N GLY A 91 -10.80 -1.91 -0.37
CA GLY A 91 -10.77 -3.16 0.37
C GLY A 91 -9.38 -3.77 0.47
N ALA A 92 -8.33 -2.93 0.48
CA ALA A 92 -6.94 -3.35 0.61
C ALA A 92 -6.06 -2.21 1.14
N VAL A 93 -5.03 -2.57 1.90
CA VAL A 93 -4.02 -1.66 2.45
C VAL A 93 -2.65 -2.05 1.91
N ASN A 94 -1.87 -1.08 1.43
CA ASN A 94 -0.48 -1.27 1.06
C ASN A 94 0.50 -0.48 1.93
N THR A 95 -0.01 0.41 2.79
CA THR A 95 0.82 1.27 3.64
C THR A 95 0.21 1.36 5.04
N ILE A 96 1.01 1.08 6.05
CA ILE A 96 0.62 1.15 7.45
C ILE A 96 1.52 2.18 8.15
N VAL A 97 0.91 3.11 8.84
CA VAL A 97 1.60 4.05 9.75
C VAL A 97 1.36 3.60 11.18
N ASN A 98 2.41 3.54 11.96
CA ASN A 98 2.33 3.28 13.40
C ASN A 98 2.54 4.58 14.17
N ASP A 99 1.46 5.13 14.70
CA ASP A 99 1.52 6.25 15.61
C ASP A 99 1.38 5.78 17.06
N ASN A 100 2.52 5.54 17.69
CA ASN A 100 2.63 5.13 19.10
C ASN A 100 1.77 3.90 19.47
N GLY A 101 1.69 2.94 18.58
CA GLY A 101 0.92 1.69 18.75
C GLY A 101 -0.47 1.72 18.13
N ARG A 102 -0.99 2.88 17.70
CA ARG A 102 -2.19 2.99 16.87
C ARG A 102 -1.81 2.84 15.41
N LEU A 103 -2.43 1.90 14.73
CA LEU A 103 -2.11 1.57 13.34
C LEU A 103 -3.15 2.15 12.39
N TYR A 104 -2.69 3.02 11.49
CA TYR A 104 -3.48 3.60 10.43
C TYR A 104 -3.09 2.97 9.09
N GLY A 105 -4.09 2.49 8.33
CA GLY A 105 -3.90 1.88 7.02
C GLY A 105 -4.37 2.76 5.87
N ASP A 106 -3.55 2.85 4.83
CA ASP A 106 -3.89 3.54 3.58
C ASP A 106 -3.55 2.68 2.36
N ASN A 107 -4.10 3.07 1.20
CA ASN A 107 -3.71 2.50 -0.08
C ASN A 107 -3.18 3.60 -1.00
N THR A 108 -1.90 3.51 -1.32
CA THR A 108 -1.20 4.48 -2.16
C THR A 108 -0.99 4.00 -3.60
N ASP A 109 -1.40 2.76 -3.95
CA ASP A 109 -1.20 2.20 -5.29
C ASP A 109 -1.99 3.00 -6.35
N GLY A 110 -3.28 3.21 -6.10
CA GLY A 110 -4.14 3.97 -7.00
C GLY A 110 -3.75 5.44 -7.08
N LYS A 111 -3.45 6.08 -5.94
CA LYS A 111 -2.95 7.46 -5.88
C LYS A 111 -1.67 7.65 -6.70
N GLY A 112 -0.71 6.71 -6.55
CA GLY A 112 0.53 6.72 -7.31
C GLY A 112 0.28 6.58 -8.81
N PHE A 113 -0.65 5.71 -9.22
CA PHE A 113 -1.06 5.57 -10.63
C PHE A 113 -1.68 6.88 -11.16
N MET A 114 -2.59 7.51 -10.41
CA MET A 114 -3.19 8.79 -10.81
C MET A 114 -2.15 9.91 -10.96
N MET A 115 -1.18 9.99 -10.04
CA MET A 115 -0.06 10.92 -10.14
C MET A 115 0.78 10.67 -11.40
N SER A 116 1.00 9.39 -11.75
CA SER A 116 1.72 9.00 -12.96
C SER A 116 0.97 9.44 -14.23
N LEU A 117 -0.35 9.27 -14.29
CA LEU A 117 -1.16 9.76 -15.40
C LEU A 117 -1.05 11.28 -15.54
N GLN A 118 -1.21 11.99 -14.43
CA GLN A 118 -1.15 13.47 -14.41
C GLN A 118 0.22 13.99 -14.87
N SER A 119 1.32 13.38 -14.41
CA SER A 119 2.68 13.78 -14.82
C SER A 119 2.95 13.52 -16.30
N ASN A 120 2.17 12.64 -16.94
CA ASN A 120 2.22 12.39 -18.38
C ASN A 120 1.12 13.14 -19.16
N GLY A 121 0.47 14.12 -18.54
CA GLY A 121 -0.54 14.96 -19.20
C GLY A 121 -1.88 14.26 -19.45
N VAL A 122 -2.16 13.15 -18.77
CA VAL A 122 -3.42 12.41 -18.92
C VAL A 122 -4.37 12.79 -17.77
N ASP A 123 -5.48 13.44 -18.13
CA ASP A 123 -6.61 13.69 -17.22
C ASP A 123 -7.71 12.65 -17.47
N VAL A 124 -8.13 11.96 -16.42
CA VAL A 124 -9.18 10.92 -16.50
C VAL A 124 -10.58 11.48 -16.37
N ARG A 125 -10.74 12.73 -15.96
CA ARG A 125 -12.05 13.36 -15.73
C ARG A 125 -12.89 13.35 -17.02
N GLY A 126 -14.09 12.80 -16.93
CA GLY A 126 -15.00 12.66 -18.04
C GLY A 126 -14.56 11.64 -19.10
N LYS A 127 -13.47 10.88 -18.87
CA LYS A 127 -13.00 9.85 -19.79
C LYS A 127 -13.63 8.49 -19.50
N ARG A 128 -13.67 7.66 -20.51
CA ARG A 128 -13.99 6.22 -20.39
C ARG A 128 -12.69 5.45 -20.33
N ALA A 129 -12.58 4.54 -19.36
CA ALA A 129 -11.41 3.73 -19.15
C ALA A 129 -11.72 2.24 -19.26
N VAL A 130 -10.76 1.46 -19.73
CA VAL A 130 -10.81 0.00 -19.70
C VAL A 130 -9.65 -0.52 -18.86
N VAL A 131 -9.95 -1.30 -17.84
CA VAL A 131 -8.96 -1.87 -16.92
C VAL A 131 -8.93 -3.39 -17.08
N PHE A 132 -7.74 -3.92 -17.41
CA PHE A 132 -7.55 -5.36 -17.56
C PHE A 132 -7.10 -5.99 -16.24
N GLY A 133 -7.97 -6.80 -15.64
CA GLY A 133 -7.76 -7.46 -14.36
C GLY A 133 -8.74 -6.98 -13.28
N ALA A 134 -8.89 -7.78 -12.20
CA ALA A 134 -9.73 -7.47 -11.04
C ALA A 134 -8.99 -7.71 -9.72
N GLY A 135 -7.66 -7.70 -9.73
CA GLY A 135 -6.82 -7.86 -8.53
C GLY A 135 -6.68 -6.55 -7.74
N GLY A 136 -5.89 -6.58 -6.67
CA GLY A 136 -5.72 -5.44 -5.77
C GLY A 136 -5.28 -4.13 -6.45
N ALA A 137 -4.37 -4.20 -7.43
CA ALA A 137 -3.95 -3.03 -8.20
C ALA A 137 -5.09 -2.47 -9.06
N ALA A 138 -5.84 -3.34 -9.76
CA ALA A 138 -6.99 -2.92 -10.55
C ALA A 138 -8.06 -2.25 -9.68
N ARG A 139 -8.35 -2.81 -8.50
CA ARG A 139 -9.28 -2.21 -7.52
C ARG A 139 -8.83 -0.81 -7.12
N ALA A 140 -7.58 -0.64 -6.74
CA ALA A 140 -7.04 0.65 -6.35
C ALA A 140 -7.12 1.69 -7.48
N ILE A 141 -6.78 1.29 -8.70
CA ILE A 141 -6.84 2.15 -9.89
C ILE A 141 -8.29 2.54 -10.21
N CYS A 142 -9.24 1.59 -10.22
CA CYS A 142 -10.65 1.86 -10.51
C CYS A 142 -11.26 2.84 -9.50
N VAL A 143 -11.02 2.62 -8.20
CA VAL A 143 -11.54 3.49 -7.14
C VAL A 143 -10.99 4.91 -7.30
N GLU A 144 -9.69 5.08 -7.46
CA GLU A 144 -9.10 6.42 -7.60
C GLU A 144 -9.51 7.12 -8.91
N MET A 145 -9.68 6.37 -10.01
CA MET A 145 -10.20 6.94 -11.26
C MET A 145 -11.67 7.38 -11.12
N ALA A 146 -12.51 6.60 -10.41
CA ALA A 146 -13.88 6.97 -10.10
C ALA A 146 -13.94 8.23 -9.23
N LEU A 147 -13.14 8.29 -8.16
CA LEU A 147 -13.03 9.48 -7.29
C LEU A 147 -12.54 10.72 -8.07
N ALA A 148 -11.68 10.52 -9.07
CA ALA A 148 -11.20 11.59 -9.94
C ALA A 148 -12.21 12.01 -11.03
N GLY A 149 -13.38 11.37 -11.11
CA GLY A 149 -14.45 11.74 -12.02
C GLY A 149 -14.35 11.13 -13.42
N ALA A 150 -13.80 9.93 -13.57
CA ALA A 150 -13.93 9.16 -14.80
C ALA A 150 -15.42 8.93 -15.12
N ALA A 151 -15.80 9.06 -16.40
CA ALA A 151 -17.21 8.93 -16.81
C ALA A 151 -17.70 7.47 -16.85
N ASP A 152 -16.80 6.55 -17.14
CA ASP A 152 -17.07 5.11 -17.18
C ASP A 152 -15.79 4.31 -16.97
N ILE A 153 -15.91 3.18 -16.28
CA ILE A 153 -14.78 2.27 -16.04
C ILE A 153 -15.26 0.84 -16.35
N THR A 154 -14.75 0.29 -17.44
CA THR A 154 -15.02 -1.09 -17.82
C THR A 154 -13.91 -2.01 -17.31
N ILE A 155 -14.27 -3.05 -16.56
CA ILE A 155 -13.33 -4.04 -16.05
C ILE A 155 -13.39 -5.31 -16.89
N VAL A 156 -12.25 -5.69 -17.47
CA VAL A 156 -12.09 -6.92 -18.24
C VAL A 156 -11.26 -7.91 -17.45
N CYS A 157 -11.83 -9.02 -17.04
CA CYS A 157 -11.11 -10.03 -16.25
C CYS A 157 -11.36 -11.46 -16.74
N ARG A 158 -10.45 -12.38 -16.38
CA ARG A 158 -10.63 -13.80 -16.64
C ARG A 158 -11.78 -14.35 -15.77
N PRO A 159 -12.44 -15.47 -16.16
CA PRO A 159 -13.58 -16.04 -15.41
C PRO A 159 -13.30 -16.22 -13.91
N LYS A 160 -12.10 -16.62 -13.54
CA LYS A 160 -11.67 -16.75 -12.12
C LYS A 160 -11.61 -15.43 -11.34
N GLY A 161 -11.59 -14.30 -12.01
CA GLY A 161 -11.58 -12.97 -11.40
C GLY A 161 -12.96 -12.30 -11.38
N ARG A 162 -14.00 -12.96 -11.91
CA ARG A 162 -15.32 -12.38 -12.11
C ARG A 162 -15.95 -11.89 -10.79
N ALA A 163 -15.95 -12.73 -9.75
CA ALA A 163 -16.49 -12.36 -8.44
C ALA A 163 -15.80 -11.12 -7.84
N LEU A 164 -14.47 -10.98 -8.04
CA LEU A 164 -13.72 -9.79 -7.60
C LEU A 164 -14.07 -8.55 -8.43
N GLY A 165 -14.35 -8.73 -9.73
CA GLY A 165 -14.78 -7.65 -10.61
C GLY A 165 -16.20 -7.17 -10.28
N GLU A 166 -17.12 -8.09 -10.05
CA GLU A 166 -18.50 -7.79 -9.66
C GLU A 166 -18.54 -7.02 -8.33
N ALA A 167 -17.81 -7.47 -7.31
CA ALA A 167 -17.71 -6.78 -6.02
C ALA A 167 -17.05 -5.39 -6.09
N LEU A 168 -16.50 -4.99 -7.22
CA LEU A 168 -15.90 -3.66 -7.39
C LEU A 168 -16.87 -2.65 -8.02
N VAL A 169 -17.93 -3.12 -8.67
CA VAL A 169 -18.93 -2.28 -9.35
C VAL A 169 -20.23 -2.10 -8.54
N GLU A 170 -20.35 -2.77 -7.40
CA GLU A 170 -21.38 -2.59 -6.39
C GLU A 170 -21.01 -1.46 -5.41
#